data_decee27d2f5edf3bb0047e8c59683576
#
_entry.id   decee27d2f5edf3bb0047e8c59683576
#
_cell.length_a   1.000
_cell.length_b   1.000
_cell.length_c   1.000
_cell.angle_alpha   90.00
_cell.angle_beta   90.00
_cell.angle_gamma   90.00
#
_symmetry.space_group_name_H-M   'P 1'
#
loop_
_entity.id
_entity.type
_entity.pdbx_description
1 polymer ?
#
loop_
_entity_poly.entity_id
_entity_poly.type
_entity_poly.pdbx_seq_one_letter_code
_entity_poly.pdbx_strand_id
1 'polypeptide(L)'
;MRSFEEQITFYLSYHSNRVNQAIHLVFVPVILGSFWTLVRNYDVPIPSAACAHLPVFESVFRPGCRVSASTIYALMLTILYPFLVFVAGMLFLPLLWGLHYVSTSVVPGAFSPEIVFQAALALHISAWIAQFAGHYIWEKRAPALFDSLLQAIFIAPFFVWLECLFFLGYRKDFKTKVTNGAAKDIVAFRKLHPKGKSS
;
A
#
# COMPACT_ATOMS: atom_id res chain seq x y z
N MET A 1 14.56 -4.15 -15.08
CA MET A 1 13.66 -4.13 -13.89
C MET A 1 14.53 -3.99 -12.65
N ARG A 2 14.22 -3.08 -11.72
CA ARG A 2 15.01 -2.94 -10.48
C ARG A 2 14.86 -4.21 -9.63
N SER A 3 15.94 -4.67 -8.99
CA SER A 3 15.91 -5.73 -7.99
C SER A 3 15.06 -5.29 -6.77
N PHE A 4 14.61 -6.23 -5.94
CA PHE A 4 13.87 -5.89 -4.72
C PHE A 4 14.68 -4.96 -3.78
N GLU A 5 15.99 -5.19 -3.67
CA GLU A 5 16.90 -4.34 -2.90
C GLU A 5 16.94 -2.91 -3.45
N GLU A 6 17.04 -2.76 -4.76
CA GLU A 6 17.03 -1.44 -5.41
C GLU A 6 15.68 -0.73 -5.25
N GLN A 7 14.57 -1.48 -5.27
CA GLN A 7 13.23 -0.92 -5.08
C GLN A 7 13.05 -0.37 -3.66
N ILE A 8 13.48 -1.13 -2.63
CA ILE A 8 13.35 -0.66 -1.26
C ILE A 8 14.35 0.46 -0.94
N THR A 9 15.54 0.42 -1.51
CA THR A 9 16.52 1.52 -1.42
C THR A 9 15.95 2.80 -2.02
N PHE A 10 15.35 2.70 -3.19
CA PHE A 10 14.66 3.82 -3.84
C PHE A 10 13.51 4.35 -2.98
N TYR A 11 12.63 3.48 -2.46
CA TYR A 11 11.55 3.87 -1.56
C TYR A 11 12.08 4.63 -0.34
N LEU A 12 13.09 4.09 0.36
CA LEU A 12 13.68 4.71 1.55
C LEU A 12 14.35 6.05 1.24
N SER A 13 14.82 6.29 0.00
CA SER A 13 15.38 7.57 -0.40
C SER A 13 14.34 8.69 -0.49
N TYR A 14 13.05 8.36 -0.58
CA TYR A 14 11.91 9.29 -0.56
C TYR A 14 11.20 9.33 0.81
N HIS A 15 11.58 8.44 1.73
CA HIS A 15 10.96 8.28 3.06
C HIS A 15 12.04 8.28 4.14
N SER A 16 12.85 9.33 4.18
CA SER A 16 13.96 9.46 5.14
C SER A 16 13.56 10.20 6.42
N ASN A 17 12.53 11.03 6.35
CA ASN A 17 12.04 11.82 7.47
C ASN A 17 11.05 11.01 8.33
N ARG A 18 11.27 10.95 9.64
CA ARG A 18 10.44 10.20 10.58
C ARG A 18 8.98 10.64 10.61
N VAL A 19 8.70 11.94 10.42
CA VAL A 19 7.32 12.45 10.39
C VAL A 19 6.62 11.95 9.14
N ASN A 20 7.29 12.00 7.98
CA ASN A 20 6.76 11.45 6.74
C ASN A 20 6.51 9.93 6.85
N GLN A 21 7.45 9.17 7.44
CA GLN A 21 7.26 7.74 7.71
C GLN A 21 6.04 7.49 8.60
N ALA A 22 5.83 8.28 9.67
CA ALA A 22 4.67 8.17 10.54
C ALA A 22 3.35 8.48 9.80
N ILE A 23 3.35 9.49 8.93
CA ILE A 23 2.21 9.79 8.05
C ILE A 23 1.90 8.59 7.16
N HIS A 24 2.91 7.98 6.53
CA HIS A 24 2.72 6.79 5.69
C HIS A 24 2.21 5.60 6.49
N LEU A 25 2.74 5.37 7.68
CA LEU A 25 2.29 4.28 8.56
C LEU A 25 0.80 4.33 8.88
N VAL A 26 0.26 5.54 9.08
CA VAL A 26 -1.17 5.74 9.39
C VAL A 26 -2.01 5.76 8.11
N PHE A 27 -1.61 6.54 7.13
CA PHE A 27 -2.50 6.86 6.00
C PHE A 27 -2.42 5.88 4.84
N VAL A 28 -1.36 5.08 4.67
CA VAL A 28 -1.34 4.04 3.64
C VAL A 28 -2.40 2.96 3.90
N PRO A 29 -2.57 2.41 5.13
CA PRO A 29 -3.70 1.53 5.42
C PRO A 29 -5.07 2.19 5.23
N VAL A 30 -5.20 3.49 5.55
CA VAL A 30 -6.44 4.25 5.33
C VAL A 30 -6.75 4.37 3.84
N ILE A 31 -5.75 4.68 2.99
CA ILE A 31 -5.92 4.71 1.53
C ILE A 31 -6.38 3.35 1.02
N LEU A 32 -5.72 2.27 1.45
CA LEU A 32 -6.04 0.93 1.01
C LEU A 32 -7.46 0.51 1.43
N GLY A 33 -7.81 0.69 2.71
CA GLY A 33 -9.14 0.34 3.23
C GLY A 33 -10.26 1.18 2.63
N SER A 34 -10.09 2.50 2.52
CA SER A 34 -11.08 3.38 1.89
C SER A 34 -11.25 3.07 0.40
N PHE A 35 -10.17 2.78 -0.32
CA PHE A 35 -10.25 2.31 -1.70
C PHE A 35 -11.08 1.03 -1.81
N TRP A 36 -10.83 0.02 -0.99
CA TRP A 36 -11.62 -1.22 -1.00
C TRP A 36 -13.10 -0.96 -0.68
N THR A 37 -13.40 -0.08 0.27
CA THR A 37 -14.77 0.33 0.57
C THR A 37 -15.46 0.95 -0.65
N LEU A 38 -14.79 1.83 -1.38
CA LEU A 38 -15.32 2.50 -2.56
C LEU A 38 -15.59 1.53 -3.72
N VAL A 39 -14.69 0.54 -3.93
CA VAL A 39 -14.80 -0.38 -5.07
C VAL A 39 -15.48 -1.72 -4.74
N ARG A 40 -15.94 -1.94 -3.50
CA ARG A 40 -16.51 -3.21 -3.05
C ARG A 40 -17.74 -3.68 -3.82
N ASN A 41 -18.50 -2.75 -4.39
CA ASN A 41 -19.74 -3.05 -5.12
C ASN A 41 -19.52 -3.24 -6.62
N TYR A 42 -18.30 -3.03 -7.11
CA TYR A 42 -17.96 -3.34 -8.51
C TYR A 42 -17.64 -4.83 -8.62
N ASP A 43 -18.55 -5.57 -9.23
CA ASP A 43 -18.45 -7.02 -9.39
C ASP A 43 -17.94 -7.39 -10.77
N VAL A 44 -16.94 -8.27 -10.82
CA VAL A 44 -16.40 -8.85 -12.05
C VAL A 44 -16.99 -10.24 -12.22
N PRO A 45 -17.64 -10.54 -13.35
CA PRO A 45 -18.14 -11.89 -13.63
C PRO A 45 -16.96 -12.85 -13.87
N ILE A 46 -17.08 -14.05 -13.32
CA ILE A 46 -16.13 -15.14 -13.55
C ILE A 46 -16.79 -16.20 -14.42
N PRO A 47 -16.08 -16.83 -15.38
CA PRO A 47 -16.61 -17.91 -16.17
C PRO A 47 -17.19 -19.03 -15.28
N SER A 48 -18.42 -19.46 -15.56
CA SER A 48 -19.14 -20.48 -14.77
C SER A 48 -18.35 -21.79 -14.62
N ALA A 49 -17.59 -22.16 -15.65
CA ALA A 49 -16.69 -23.30 -15.62
C ALA A 49 -15.61 -23.20 -14.50
N ALA A 50 -15.07 -21.98 -14.28
CA ALA A 50 -14.09 -21.77 -13.21
C ALA A 50 -14.74 -21.85 -11.82
N CYS A 51 -15.98 -21.33 -11.67
CA CYS A 51 -16.73 -21.44 -10.40
C CYS A 51 -17.06 -22.88 -10.02
N ALA A 52 -17.44 -23.71 -10.97
CA ALA A 52 -17.81 -25.10 -10.72
C ALA A 52 -16.66 -25.94 -10.14
N HIS A 53 -15.42 -25.54 -10.41
CA HIS A 53 -14.22 -26.23 -9.93
C HIS A 53 -13.64 -25.68 -8.62
N LEU A 54 -14.25 -24.63 -8.04
CA LEU A 54 -13.76 -23.96 -6.84
C LEU A 54 -14.80 -23.88 -5.70
N PRO A 55 -15.46 -24.98 -5.31
CA PRO A 55 -16.51 -24.97 -4.27
C PRO A 55 -16.01 -24.47 -2.91
N VAL A 56 -14.70 -24.61 -2.63
CA VAL A 56 -14.08 -24.16 -1.38
C VAL A 56 -14.09 -22.62 -1.25
N PHE A 57 -14.30 -21.90 -2.34
CA PHE A 57 -14.30 -20.44 -2.36
C PHE A 57 -15.69 -19.81 -2.49
N GLU A 58 -16.76 -20.52 -2.19
CA GLU A 58 -18.12 -19.97 -2.23
C GLU A 58 -18.28 -18.71 -1.39
N SER A 59 -17.55 -18.60 -0.28
CA SER A 59 -17.54 -17.40 0.58
C SER A 59 -16.85 -16.19 -0.08
N VAL A 60 -16.03 -16.41 -1.10
CA VAL A 60 -15.32 -15.36 -1.87
C VAL A 60 -16.16 -14.90 -3.05
N PHE A 61 -17.03 -15.78 -3.56
CA PHE A 61 -17.89 -15.51 -4.71
C PHE A 61 -19.27 -15.01 -4.27
N ARG A 62 -19.74 -13.97 -4.93
CA ARG A 62 -21.12 -13.51 -4.80
C ARG A 62 -22.05 -14.37 -5.67
N PRO A 63 -23.37 -14.38 -5.40
CA PRO A 63 -24.33 -15.09 -6.24
C PRO A 63 -24.13 -14.79 -7.72
N GLY A 64 -24.18 -15.81 -8.56
CA GLY A 64 -23.95 -15.69 -10.01
C GLY A 64 -22.48 -15.66 -10.42
N CYS A 65 -21.56 -16.26 -9.63
CA CYS A 65 -20.13 -16.35 -9.95
C CYS A 65 -19.48 -14.98 -10.17
N ARG A 66 -19.63 -14.09 -9.21
CA ARG A 66 -19.07 -12.73 -9.26
C ARG A 66 -18.11 -12.52 -8.13
N VAL A 67 -17.03 -11.78 -8.38
CA VAL A 67 -16.03 -11.37 -7.36
C VAL A 67 -15.93 -9.86 -7.35
N SER A 68 -15.92 -9.26 -6.17
CA SER A 68 -15.75 -7.81 -6.07
C SER A 68 -14.34 -7.39 -6.50
N ALA A 69 -14.23 -6.21 -7.10
CA ALA A 69 -12.94 -5.63 -7.50
C ALA A 69 -11.98 -5.48 -6.29
N SER A 70 -12.52 -5.18 -5.10
CA SER A 70 -11.72 -5.12 -3.86
C SER A 70 -11.11 -6.47 -3.51
N THR A 71 -11.87 -7.56 -3.66
CA THR A 71 -11.38 -8.94 -3.40
C THR A 71 -10.33 -9.34 -4.43
N ILE A 72 -10.53 -9.04 -5.72
CA ILE A 72 -9.53 -9.30 -6.77
C ILE A 72 -8.21 -8.60 -6.42
N TYR A 73 -8.28 -7.32 -6.05
CA TYR A 73 -7.09 -6.57 -5.68
C TYR A 73 -6.41 -7.16 -4.42
N ALA A 74 -7.16 -7.55 -3.38
CA ALA A 74 -6.62 -8.21 -2.21
C ALA A 74 -5.94 -9.54 -2.55
N LEU A 75 -6.52 -10.35 -3.45
CA LEU A 75 -5.91 -11.59 -3.93
C LEU A 75 -4.61 -11.35 -4.70
N MET A 76 -4.55 -10.32 -5.54
CA MET A 76 -3.31 -9.93 -6.22
C MET A 76 -2.20 -9.60 -5.22
N LEU A 77 -2.50 -8.84 -4.16
CA LEU A 77 -1.54 -8.52 -3.10
C LEU A 77 -1.14 -9.77 -2.28
N THR A 78 -2.09 -10.69 -2.07
CA THR A 78 -1.85 -11.97 -1.38
C THR A 78 -0.80 -12.83 -2.10
N ILE A 79 -0.79 -12.78 -3.43
CA ILE A 79 0.23 -13.48 -4.23
C ILE A 79 1.52 -12.67 -4.29
N LEU A 80 1.41 -11.37 -4.53
CA LEU A 80 2.56 -10.50 -4.77
C LEU A 80 3.51 -10.43 -3.55
N TYR A 81 2.98 -10.23 -2.34
CA TYR A 81 3.82 -9.93 -1.18
C TYR A 81 4.68 -11.12 -0.70
N PRO A 82 4.18 -12.37 -0.63
CA PRO A 82 5.04 -13.52 -0.38
C PRO A 82 6.06 -13.78 -1.51
N PHE A 83 5.71 -13.41 -2.75
CA PHE A 83 6.64 -13.51 -3.88
C PHE A 83 7.80 -12.50 -3.75
N LEU A 84 7.56 -11.31 -3.22
CA LEU A 84 8.60 -10.30 -2.99
C LEU A 84 9.54 -10.70 -1.84
N VAL A 85 8.98 -11.03 -0.67
CA VAL A 85 9.72 -11.52 0.51
C VAL A 85 8.82 -12.49 1.27
N PHE A 86 9.09 -13.77 1.15
CA PHE A 86 8.19 -14.84 1.60
C PHE A 86 7.74 -14.67 3.05
N VAL A 87 8.66 -14.59 4.01
CA VAL A 87 8.32 -14.51 5.44
C VAL A 87 7.56 -13.21 5.76
N ALA A 88 8.05 -12.06 5.29
CA ALA A 88 7.39 -10.78 5.55
C ALA A 88 6.03 -10.69 4.88
N GLY A 89 5.89 -11.24 3.67
CA GLY A 89 4.62 -11.32 2.95
C GLY A 89 3.60 -12.19 3.67
N MET A 90 3.99 -13.38 4.10
CA MET A 90 3.10 -14.27 4.86
C MET A 90 2.64 -13.64 6.18
N LEU A 91 3.53 -12.95 6.89
CA LEU A 91 3.18 -12.23 8.13
C LEU A 91 2.22 -11.06 7.88
N PHE A 92 2.19 -10.51 6.68
CA PHE A 92 1.28 -9.42 6.33
C PHE A 92 -0.14 -9.89 5.99
N LEU A 93 -0.33 -11.12 5.54
CA LEU A 93 -1.64 -11.62 5.07
C LEU A 93 -2.77 -11.49 6.11
N PRO A 94 -2.58 -11.82 7.41
CA PRO A 94 -3.63 -11.62 8.40
C PRO A 94 -4.08 -10.15 8.52
N LEU A 95 -3.13 -9.21 8.47
CA LEU A 95 -3.42 -7.78 8.51
C LEU A 95 -4.13 -7.30 7.24
N LEU A 96 -3.68 -7.78 6.08
CA LEU A 96 -4.27 -7.47 4.78
C LEU A 96 -5.75 -7.90 4.73
N TRP A 97 -6.02 -9.16 5.07
CA TRP A 97 -7.38 -9.70 5.04
C TRP A 97 -8.26 -9.17 6.19
N GLY A 98 -7.68 -8.88 7.36
CA GLY A 98 -8.37 -8.20 8.45
C GLY A 98 -8.83 -6.79 8.03
N LEU A 99 -7.95 -6.00 7.42
CA LEU A 99 -8.30 -4.69 6.88
C LEU A 99 -9.35 -4.80 5.76
N HIS A 100 -9.19 -5.77 4.85
CA HIS A 100 -10.16 -6.00 3.78
C HIS A 100 -11.55 -6.32 4.36
N TYR A 101 -11.64 -7.24 5.32
CA TYR A 101 -12.89 -7.61 5.98
C TYR A 101 -13.56 -6.44 6.69
N VAL A 102 -12.81 -5.66 7.46
CA VAL A 102 -13.32 -4.46 8.13
C VAL A 102 -13.87 -3.46 7.11
N SER A 103 -13.13 -3.21 6.04
CA SER A 103 -13.47 -2.22 5.02
C SER A 103 -14.65 -2.61 4.13
N THR A 104 -14.83 -3.91 3.86
CA THR A 104 -15.84 -4.38 2.90
C THR A 104 -17.08 -4.99 3.55
N SER A 105 -17.00 -5.38 4.82
CA SER A 105 -18.08 -6.07 5.54
C SER A 105 -18.49 -5.37 6.83
N VAL A 106 -17.54 -5.14 7.77
CA VAL A 106 -17.86 -4.61 9.09
C VAL A 106 -18.39 -3.17 9.00
N VAL A 107 -17.62 -2.26 8.41
CA VAL A 107 -18.02 -0.85 8.27
C VAL A 107 -19.28 -0.70 7.43
N PRO A 108 -19.39 -1.33 6.23
CA PRO A 108 -20.61 -1.26 5.44
C PRO A 108 -21.84 -1.92 6.08
N GLY A 109 -21.65 -2.88 6.97
CA GLY A 109 -22.75 -3.52 7.71
C GLY A 109 -23.27 -2.66 8.89
N ALA A 110 -22.48 -1.69 9.36
CA ALA A 110 -22.81 -0.87 10.52
C ALA A 110 -23.50 0.47 10.16
N PHE A 111 -23.40 0.94 8.91
CA PHE A 111 -23.87 2.26 8.51
C PHE A 111 -24.62 2.22 7.18
N SER A 112 -25.40 3.26 6.87
CA SER A 112 -26.09 3.36 5.58
C SER A 112 -25.10 3.47 4.41
N PRO A 113 -25.46 2.99 3.22
CA PRO A 113 -24.59 3.03 2.03
C PRO A 113 -24.07 4.45 1.72
N GLU A 114 -24.89 5.48 1.91
CA GLU A 114 -24.53 6.87 1.66
C GLU A 114 -23.44 7.35 2.63
N ILE A 115 -23.62 7.08 3.93
CA ILE A 115 -22.63 7.44 4.97
C ILE A 115 -21.32 6.72 4.70
N VAL A 116 -21.36 5.42 4.37
CA VAL A 116 -20.19 4.62 4.05
C VAL A 116 -19.43 5.19 2.85
N PHE A 117 -20.14 5.52 1.77
CA PHE A 117 -19.52 6.09 0.59
C PHE A 117 -18.87 7.45 0.86
N GLN A 118 -19.62 8.36 1.50
CA GLN A 118 -19.14 9.72 1.82
C GLN A 118 -17.92 9.67 2.75
N ALA A 119 -17.99 8.86 3.81
CA ALA A 119 -16.87 8.70 4.74
C ALA A 119 -15.65 8.07 4.07
N ALA A 120 -15.82 7.02 3.27
CA ALA A 120 -14.73 6.40 2.55
C ALA A 120 -14.07 7.37 1.55
N LEU A 121 -14.86 8.17 0.83
CA LEU A 121 -14.35 9.17 -0.09
C LEU A 121 -13.59 10.28 0.64
N ALA A 122 -14.16 10.80 1.73
CA ALA A 122 -13.51 11.84 2.54
C ALA A 122 -12.18 11.34 3.14
N LEU A 123 -12.17 10.13 3.70
CA LEU A 123 -10.96 9.50 4.23
C LEU A 123 -9.92 9.26 3.13
N HIS A 124 -10.34 8.80 1.96
CA HIS A 124 -9.43 8.56 0.82
C HIS A 124 -8.74 9.84 0.38
N ILE A 125 -9.52 10.91 0.16
CA ILE A 125 -8.98 12.23 -0.25
C ILE A 125 -8.07 12.80 0.83
N SER A 126 -8.52 12.80 2.10
CA SER A 126 -7.73 13.34 3.22
C SER A 126 -6.42 12.59 3.41
N ALA A 127 -6.43 11.26 3.24
CA ALA A 127 -5.25 10.44 3.34
C ALA A 127 -4.24 10.75 2.22
N TRP A 128 -4.68 10.95 0.99
CA TRP A 128 -3.80 11.39 -0.10
C TRP A 128 -3.23 12.78 0.15
N ILE A 129 -4.04 13.73 0.63
CA ILE A 129 -3.55 15.07 0.99
C ILE A 129 -2.46 14.97 2.07
N ALA A 130 -2.67 14.13 3.10
CA ALA A 130 -1.67 13.92 4.15
C ALA A 130 -0.36 13.33 3.60
N GLN A 131 -0.44 12.37 2.66
CA GLN A 131 0.73 11.79 1.99
C GLN A 131 1.52 12.86 1.23
N PHE A 132 0.84 13.65 0.39
CA PHE A 132 1.49 14.73 -0.36
C PHE A 132 2.09 15.79 0.57
N ALA A 133 1.38 16.18 1.64
CA ALA A 133 1.90 17.10 2.63
C ALA A 133 3.15 16.54 3.33
N GLY A 134 3.16 15.24 3.66
CA GLY A 134 4.32 14.54 4.22
C GLY A 134 5.56 14.72 3.35
N HIS A 135 5.43 14.43 2.07
CA HIS A 135 6.53 14.58 1.12
C HIS A 135 6.95 16.04 0.93
N TYR A 136 6.00 16.94 0.77
CA TYR A 136 6.30 18.33 0.45
C TYR A 136 6.94 19.08 1.62
N ILE A 137 6.39 18.91 2.82
CA ILE A 137 6.79 19.67 4.01
C ILE A 137 8.07 19.10 4.63
N TRP A 138 8.13 17.78 4.83
CA TRP A 138 9.19 17.14 5.61
C TRP A 138 10.29 16.51 4.75
N GLU A 139 9.99 15.87 3.62
CA GLU A 139 11.03 15.36 2.73
C GLU A 139 11.57 16.43 1.79
N LYS A 140 10.79 17.49 1.51
CA LYS A 140 11.12 18.54 0.55
C LYS A 140 11.47 17.97 -0.84
N ARG A 141 10.77 16.93 -1.21
CA ARG A 141 10.91 16.20 -2.47
C ARG A 141 9.54 15.74 -2.94
N ALA A 142 9.29 15.80 -4.25
CA ALA A 142 8.06 15.26 -4.83
C ALA A 142 7.94 13.76 -4.52
N PRO A 143 6.72 13.25 -4.28
CA PRO A 143 6.52 11.82 -4.05
C PRO A 143 6.93 10.99 -5.26
N ALA A 144 7.47 9.79 -5.03
CA ALA A 144 7.86 8.83 -6.06
C ALA A 144 6.68 8.32 -6.93
N LEU A 145 5.45 8.71 -6.57
CA LEU A 145 4.22 8.41 -7.33
C LEU A 145 4.35 8.82 -8.81
N PHE A 146 4.98 9.96 -9.07
CA PHE A 146 5.18 10.48 -10.43
C PHE A 146 6.23 9.69 -11.21
N ASP A 147 7.14 9.00 -10.52
CA ASP A 147 8.17 8.16 -11.14
C ASP A 147 7.69 6.72 -11.40
N SER A 148 6.76 6.21 -10.55
CA SER A 148 6.24 4.85 -10.66
C SER A 148 4.88 4.68 -9.95
N LEU A 149 3.80 4.93 -10.68
CA LEU A 149 2.43 4.76 -10.17
C LEU A 149 2.15 3.30 -9.73
N LEU A 150 2.60 2.31 -10.50
CA LEU A 150 2.42 0.90 -10.16
C LEU A 150 3.10 0.54 -8.84
N GLN A 151 4.31 1.05 -8.62
CA GLN A 151 5.03 0.85 -7.36
C GLN A 151 4.28 1.48 -6.18
N ALA A 152 3.74 2.68 -6.35
CA ALA A 152 2.98 3.36 -5.30
C ALA A 152 1.69 2.61 -4.94
N ILE A 153 0.97 2.09 -5.91
CA ILE A 153 -0.31 1.41 -5.69
C ILE A 153 -0.10 0.01 -5.10
N PHE A 154 0.80 -0.79 -5.68
CA PHE A 154 0.93 -2.22 -5.35
C PHE A 154 1.99 -2.51 -4.30
N ILE A 155 3.04 -1.70 -4.19
CA ILE A 155 4.20 -2.03 -3.35
C ILE A 155 4.28 -1.16 -2.09
N ALA A 156 3.74 0.07 -2.11
CA ALA A 156 3.81 0.97 -0.95
C ALA A 156 3.23 0.37 0.34
N PRO A 157 2.06 -0.35 0.35
CA PRO A 157 1.57 -0.97 1.58
C PRO A 157 2.55 -2.00 2.15
N PHE A 158 3.24 -2.73 1.28
CA PHE A 158 4.25 -3.70 1.71
C PHE A 158 5.53 -3.05 2.22
N PHE A 159 5.94 -1.94 1.65
CA PHE A 159 7.12 -1.20 2.13
C PHE A 159 6.87 -0.57 3.51
N VAL A 160 5.69 -0.01 3.74
CA VAL A 160 5.28 0.48 5.08
C VAL A 160 5.30 -0.67 6.10
N TRP A 161 4.80 -1.85 5.72
CA TRP A 161 4.89 -3.05 6.55
C TRP A 161 6.34 -3.45 6.85
N LEU A 162 7.22 -3.43 5.85
CA LEU A 162 8.64 -3.73 6.04
C LEU A 162 9.33 -2.71 6.98
N GLU A 163 8.95 -1.44 6.94
CA GLU A 163 9.45 -0.45 7.91
C GLU A 163 9.06 -0.83 9.35
N CYS A 164 7.82 -1.29 9.56
CA CYS A 164 7.40 -1.82 10.87
C CYS A 164 8.25 -3.02 11.30
N LEU A 165 8.47 -3.98 10.40
CA LEU A 165 9.30 -5.14 10.68
C LEU A 165 10.77 -4.75 10.94
N PHE A 166 11.31 -3.79 10.23
CA PHE A 166 12.64 -3.25 10.47
C PHE A 166 12.75 -2.56 11.83
N PHE A 167 11.70 -1.87 12.26
CA PHE A 167 11.64 -1.30 13.60
C PHE A 167 11.67 -2.39 14.66
N LEU A 168 11.00 -3.52 14.45
CA LEU A 168 11.01 -4.70 15.32
C LEU A 168 12.30 -5.55 15.22
N GLY A 169 13.26 -5.13 14.38
CA GLY A 169 14.57 -5.81 14.30
C GLY A 169 14.65 -6.90 13.22
N TYR A 170 13.67 -7.01 12.33
CA TYR A 170 13.70 -7.96 11.22
C TYR A 170 14.83 -7.63 10.24
N ARG A 171 15.68 -8.65 9.90
CA ARG A 171 16.76 -8.57 8.90
C ARG A 171 17.65 -7.32 9.04
N LYS A 172 18.23 -7.11 10.21
CA LYS A 172 19.04 -5.93 10.56
C LYS A 172 20.13 -5.59 9.55
N ASP A 173 20.83 -6.60 9.03
CA ASP A 173 21.91 -6.39 8.03
C ASP A 173 21.34 -5.88 6.71
N PHE A 174 20.23 -6.44 6.27
CA PHE A 174 19.54 -5.98 5.06
C PHE A 174 19.01 -4.55 5.25
N LYS A 175 18.39 -4.25 6.40
CA LYS A 175 17.98 -2.88 6.75
C LYS A 175 19.15 -1.91 6.65
N THR A 176 20.28 -2.24 7.26
CA THR A 176 21.51 -1.42 7.25
C THR A 176 21.98 -1.18 5.81
N LYS A 177 22.02 -2.23 5.00
CA LYS A 177 22.44 -2.16 3.59
C LYS A 177 21.57 -1.20 2.78
N VAL A 178 20.24 -1.36 2.81
CA VAL A 178 19.31 -0.54 2.04
C VAL A 178 19.24 0.90 2.56
N THR A 179 19.37 1.12 3.88
CA THR A 179 19.42 2.46 4.47
C THR A 179 20.68 3.21 4.05
N ASN A 180 21.84 2.53 4.03
CA ASN A 180 23.09 3.13 3.55
C ASN A 180 23.02 3.45 2.05
N GLY A 181 22.37 2.61 1.25
CA GLY A 181 22.09 2.88 -0.16
C GLY A 181 21.23 4.14 -0.32
N ALA A 182 20.11 4.21 0.38
CA ALA A 182 19.20 5.36 0.37
C ALA A 182 19.89 6.66 0.80
N ALA A 183 20.77 6.60 1.80
CA ALA A 183 21.55 7.77 2.23
C ALA A 183 22.44 8.32 1.11
N LYS A 184 23.07 7.45 0.32
CA LYS A 184 23.87 7.86 -0.86
C LYS A 184 23.00 8.55 -1.90
N ASP A 185 21.83 8.01 -2.21
CA ASP A 185 20.88 8.58 -3.17
C ASP A 185 20.38 9.96 -2.72
N ILE A 186 20.08 10.11 -1.43
CA ILE A 186 19.68 11.40 -0.83
C ILE A 186 20.79 12.43 -0.98
N VAL A 187 22.04 12.06 -0.70
CA VAL A 187 23.19 12.95 -0.85
C VAL A 187 23.38 13.36 -2.30
N ALA A 188 23.28 12.40 -3.23
CA ALA A 188 23.37 12.67 -4.66
C ALA A 188 22.26 13.64 -5.11
N PHE A 189 21.02 13.40 -4.71
CA PHE A 189 19.88 14.26 -5.01
C PHE A 189 20.10 15.70 -4.50
N ARG A 190 20.55 15.87 -3.24
CA ARG A 190 20.80 17.17 -2.63
C ARG A 190 21.93 17.96 -3.31
N LYS A 191 22.93 17.26 -3.86
CA LYS A 191 24.00 17.90 -4.66
C LYS A 191 23.47 18.46 -5.98
N LEU A 192 22.54 17.76 -6.61
CA LEU A 192 21.90 18.18 -7.86
C LEU A 192 20.88 19.33 -7.65
N HIS A 193 20.30 19.41 -6.45
CA HIS A 193 19.27 20.39 -6.07
C HIS A 193 19.72 21.18 -4.83
N PRO A 194 20.78 22.03 -4.93
CA PRO A 194 21.28 22.79 -3.79
C PRO A 194 20.23 23.80 -3.32
N LYS A 195 19.98 23.83 -1.99
CA LYS A 195 19.13 24.84 -1.37
C LYS A 195 19.73 26.22 -1.65
N GLY A 196 19.03 27.07 -2.37
CA GLY A 196 19.44 28.46 -2.53
C GLY A 196 19.63 28.99 -3.96
N LYS A 197 19.26 28.25 -5.00
CA LYS A 197 19.09 28.81 -6.34
C LYS A 197 17.61 28.85 -6.70
N SER A 198 16.85 29.74 -6.04
CA SER A 198 15.64 30.29 -6.64
C SER A 198 16.11 31.36 -7.64
N SER A 199 16.02 31.05 -8.91
CA SER A 199 15.97 32.07 -9.97
C SER A 199 14.59 32.68 -9.95
#